data_47e0fa35e835158f7be21e4060fbfac1
#
_entry.id   47e0fa35e835158f7be21e4060fbfac1
#
_cell.length_a   1.000
_cell.length_b   1.000
_cell.length_c   1.000
_cell.angle_alpha   90.00
_cell.angle_beta   90.00
_cell.angle_gamma   90.00
#
_symmetry.space_group_name_H-M   'P 1'
#
loop_
_entity.id
_entity.type
_entity.pdbx_description
1 polymer ?
#
loop_
_entity_poly.entity_id
_entity_poly.type
_entity_poly.pdbx_seq_one_letter_code
_entity_poly.pdbx_strand_id
1 'polypeptide(L)'
;MTTEMTMPRRGAGPGGVRLRAAIAAAFVLARFKPGRLRRVLARCARGARPATYEETLEAYEAVTATSRRCAGRYGCLPRSVAIALVCRMSGSWPDWCAGVRTAPPFSPHAWVEAEGRTVGEQAESADLRPLMVVTVREGVPGERGGGDDDGGEQAS
;
A
#
# COMPACT_ATOMS: atom_id res chain seq x y z
N MET A 1 29.01 9.95 -35.10
CA MET A 1 28.83 9.40 -33.73
C MET A 1 27.35 9.49 -33.35
N THR A 2 26.63 8.41 -33.53
CA THR A 2 25.19 8.35 -33.28
C THR A 2 25.02 7.85 -31.83
N THR A 3 24.63 8.77 -30.96
CA THR A 3 24.31 8.42 -29.57
C THR A 3 22.94 7.74 -29.58
N GLU A 4 22.92 6.42 -29.51
CA GLU A 4 21.71 5.66 -29.25
C GLU A 4 21.23 5.96 -27.85
N MET A 5 20.19 6.79 -27.77
CA MET A 5 19.42 6.93 -26.54
C MET A 5 18.63 5.63 -26.35
N THR A 6 19.18 4.73 -25.54
CA THR A 6 18.46 3.56 -25.06
C THR A 6 17.33 4.06 -24.15
N MET A 7 16.11 4.11 -24.69
CA MET A 7 14.92 4.34 -23.88
C MET A 7 14.81 3.19 -22.85
N PRO A 8 14.60 3.50 -21.56
CA PRO A 8 14.35 2.47 -20.58
C PRO A 8 13.10 1.69 -21.01
N ARG A 9 13.24 0.37 -21.11
CA ARG A 9 12.12 -0.54 -21.33
C ARG A 9 11.11 -0.30 -20.22
N ARG A 10 9.97 0.29 -20.58
CA ARG A 10 8.77 0.26 -19.76
C ARG A 10 8.50 -1.21 -19.45
N GLY A 11 8.65 -1.60 -18.20
CA GLY A 11 8.20 -2.89 -17.72
C GLY A 11 6.78 -3.11 -18.23
N ALA A 12 6.49 -4.29 -18.76
CA ALA A 12 5.16 -4.63 -19.24
C ALA A 12 4.20 -4.51 -18.05
N GLY A 13 3.52 -3.39 -17.95
CA GLY A 13 2.46 -3.19 -16.96
C GLY A 13 1.42 -4.32 -17.08
N PRO A 14 0.67 -4.63 -16.02
CA PRO A 14 -0.34 -5.68 -16.03
C PRO A 14 -1.26 -5.47 -17.23
N GLY A 15 -1.44 -6.50 -18.05
CA GLY A 15 -2.28 -6.44 -19.24
C GLY A 15 -3.64 -5.82 -18.91
N GLY A 16 -4.21 -5.00 -19.80
CA GLY A 16 -5.37 -4.17 -19.54
C GLY A 16 -6.56 -4.87 -18.87
N VAL A 17 -6.73 -6.19 -19.11
CA VAL A 17 -7.78 -7.00 -18.46
C VAL A 17 -7.48 -7.21 -16.97
N ARG A 18 -6.24 -7.52 -16.61
CA ARG A 18 -5.82 -7.72 -15.21
C ARG A 18 -5.94 -6.43 -14.40
N LEU A 19 -5.55 -5.31 -14.99
CA LEU A 19 -5.67 -3.99 -14.38
C LEU A 19 -7.13 -3.64 -14.11
N ARG A 20 -8.02 -3.85 -15.08
CA ARG A 20 -9.47 -3.61 -14.93
C ARG A 20 -10.09 -4.53 -13.88
N ALA A 21 -9.66 -5.80 -13.84
CA ALA A 21 -10.12 -6.75 -12.82
C ALA A 21 -9.67 -6.31 -11.40
N ALA A 22 -8.44 -5.84 -11.24
CA ALA A 22 -7.96 -5.30 -9.96
C ALA A 22 -8.76 -4.06 -9.52
N ILE A 23 -9.05 -3.15 -10.44
CA ILE A 23 -9.87 -1.96 -10.17
C ILE A 23 -11.29 -2.37 -9.77
N ALA A 24 -11.94 -3.29 -10.48
CA ALA A 24 -13.27 -3.78 -10.14
C ALA A 24 -13.29 -4.45 -8.76
N ALA A 25 -12.32 -5.30 -8.47
CA ALA A 25 -12.15 -5.93 -7.15
C ALA A 25 -11.96 -4.89 -6.05
N ALA A 26 -11.19 -3.84 -6.30
CA ALA A 26 -10.99 -2.75 -5.34
C ALA A 26 -12.29 -2.02 -5.00
N PHE A 27 -13.15 -1.76 -5.96
CA PHE A 27 -14.48 -1.16 -5.71
C PHE A 27 -15.39 -2.07 -4.88
N VAL A 28 -15.33 -3.37 -5.09
CA VAL A 28 -16.08 -4.35 -4.28
C VAL A 28 -15.53 -4.37 -2.85
N LEU A 29 -14.21 -4.45 -2.69
CA LEU A 29 -13.55 -4.50 -1.39
C LEU A 29 -13.74 -3.20 -0.59
N ALA A 30 -13.77 -2.05 -1.26
CA ALA A 30 -14.01 -0.75 -0.64
C ALA A 30 -15.40 -0.64 0.04
N ARG A 31 -16.33 -1.55 -0.28
CA ARG A 31 -17.67 -1.63 0.34
C ARG A 31 -17.68 -2.45 1.62
N PHE A 32 -16.59 -3.12 1.95
CA PHE A 32 -16.50 -3.93 3.15
C PHE A 32 -16.29 -3.06 4.39
N LYS A 33 -16.74 -3.56 5.53
CA LYS A 33 -16.40 -2.96 6.83
C LYS A 33 -14.88 -2.96 7.02
N PRO A 34 -14.30 -1.94 7.67
CA PRO A 34 -12.84 -1.77 7.79
C PRO A 34 -12.10 -3.01 8.28
N GLY A 35 -12.60 -3.68 9.31
CA GLY A 35 -11.97 -4.87 9.85
C GLY A 35 -12.00 -6.08 8.89
N ARG A 36 -13.03 -6.18 8.02
CA ARG A 36 -13.09 -7.22 7.00
C ARG A 36 -12.14 -6.90 5.84
N LEU A 37 -12.14 -5.65 5.41
CA LEU A 37 -11.20 -5.17 4.38
C LEU A 37 -9.75 -5.46 4.80
N ARG A 38 -9.37 -5.05 6.01
CA ARG A 38 -8.02 -5.30 6.54
C ARG A 38 -7.65 -6.79 6.49
N ARG A 39 -8.55 -7.69 6.93
CA ARG A 39 -8.28 -9.14 6.91
C ARG A 39 -8.09 -9.68 5.49
N VAL A 40 -8.86 -9.21 4.51
CA VAL A 40 -8.72 -9.62 3.11
C VAL A 40 -7.40 -9.12 2.56
N LEU A 41 -7.05 -7.85 2.77
CA LEU A 41 -5.79 -7.28 2.31
C LEU A 41 -4.58 -7.95 2.96
N ALA A 42 -4.65 -8.25 4.26
CA ALA A 42 -3.59 -8.97 4.95
C ALA A 42 -3.38 -10.40 4.38
N ARG A 43 -4.44 -11.05 3.94
CA ARG A 43 -4.31 -12.35 3.22
C ARG A 43 -3.67 -12.18 1.85
N CYS A 44 -4.02 -11.13 1.12
CA CYS A 44 -3.42 -10.81 -0.17
C CYS A 44 -1.91 -10.49 -0.05
N ALA A 45 -1.51 -9.83 1.04
CA ALA A 45 -0.13 -9.48 1.30
C ALA A 45 0.79 -10.68 1.60
N ARG A 46 0.22 -11.80 2.03
CA ARG A 46 0.99 -13.00 2.39
C ARG A 46 1.80 -13.54 1.20
N GLY A 47 3.07 -13.82 1.45
CA GLY A 47 3.97 -14.39 0.45
C GLY A 47 4.41 -13.41 -0.64
N ALA A 48 4.03 -12.13 -0.53
CA ALA A 48 4.56 -11.09 -1.39
C ALA A 48 5.88 -10.54 -0.82
N ARG A 49 6.72 -9.98 -1.70
CA ARG A 49 7.87 -9.16 -1.28
C ARG A 49 7.45 -7.70 -1.11
N PRO A 50 8.17 -6.89 -0.36
CA PRO A 50 7.94 -5.45 -0.32
C PRO A 50 8.02 -4.85 -1.74
N ALA A 51 7.06 -3.99 -2.08
CA ALA A 51 7.10 -3.25 -3.34
C ALA A 51 8.11 -2.11 -3.26
N THR A 52 8.77 -1.82 -4.38
CA THR A 52 9.60 -0.63 -4.50
C THR A 52 8.72 0.60 -4.74
N TYR A 53 9.29 1.79 -4.51
CA TYR A 53 8.60 3.04 -4.81
C TYR A 53 8.22 3.14 -6.30
N GLU A 54 9.14 2.78 -7.18
CA GLU A 54 8.93 2.81 -8.64
C GLU A 54 7.80 1.88 -9.09
N GLU A 55 7.80 0.62 -8.63
CA GLU A 55 6.71 -0.32 -8.91
C GLU A 55 5.35 0.19 -8.44
N THR A 56 5.32 0.80 -7.26
CA THR A 56 4.09 1.35 -6.68
C THR A 56 3.62 2.59 -7.43
N LEU A 57 4.55 3.44 -7.89
CA LEU A 57 4.24 4.61 -8.69
C LEU A 57 3.70 4.21 -10.08
N GLU A 58 4.31 3.23 -10.74
CA GLU A 58 3.79 2.68 -12.00
C GLU A 58 2.36 2.14 -11.85
N ALA A 59 2.09 1.41 -10.75
CA ALA A 59 0.75 0.93 -10.43
C ALA A 59 -0.23 2.07 -10.18
N TYR A 60 0.19 3.13 -9.48
CA TYR A 60 -0.61 4.33 -9.25
C TYR A 60 -0.98 5.01 -10.59
N GLU A 61 -0.01 5.23 -11.46
CA GLU A 61 -0.24 5.85 -12.76
C GLU A 61 -1.18 5.00 -13.64
N ALA A 62 -0.98 3.68 -13.67
CA ALA A 62 -1.84 2.77 -14.43
C ALA A 62 -3.29 2.79 -13.94
N VAL A 63 -3.51 2.75 -12.62
CA VAL A 63 -4.84 2.78 -12.00
C VAL A 63 -5.54 4.11 -12.27
N THR A 64 -4.86 5.23 -12.08
CA THR A 64 -5.44 6.57 -12.25
C THR A 64 -5.69 6.92 -13.72
N ALA A 65 -4.84 6.46 -14.63
CA ALA A 65 -5.06 6.60 -16.07
C ALA A 65 -6.25 5.77 -16.59
N THR A 66 -6.51 4.61 -15.97
CA THR A 66 -7.57 3.69 -16.40
C THR A 66 -8.94 4.02 -15.80
N SER A 67 -8.97 4.54 -14.56
CA SER A 67 -10.21 4.81 -13.84
C SER A 67 -10.29 6.25 -13.35
N ARG A 68 -11.19 7.02 -13.94
CA ARG A 68 -11.50 8.39 -13.49
C ARG A 68 -12.02 8.44 -12.05
N ARG A 69 -12.72 7.39 -11.60
CA ARG A 69 -13.20 7.30 -10.21
C ARG A 69 -12.05 7.13 -9.23
N CYS A 70 -11.04 6.32 -9.59
CA CYS A 70 -9.82 6.19 -8.79
C CYS A 70 -8.99 7.48 -8.81
N ALA A 71 -8.95 8.20 -9.92
CA ALA A 71 -8.24 9.48 -10.02
C ALA A 71 -8.96 10.61 -9.24
N GLY A 72 -10.27 10.48 -9.03
CA GLY A 72 -11.10 11.49 -8.40
C GLY A 72 -10.84 11.66 -6.90
N ARG A 73 -11.33 12.79 -6.38
CA ARG A 73 -11.17 13.25 -5.00
C ARG A 73 -11.67 12.25 -3.94
N TYR A 74 -12.75 11.52 -4.25
CA TYR A 74 -13.36 10.54 -3.35
C TYR A 74 -12.92 9.10 -3.65
N GLY A 75 -11.94 8.93 -4.52
CA GLY A 75 -11.45 7.64 -4.96
C GLY A 75 -10.29 7.07 -4.14
N CYS A 76 -9.92 7.68 -3.02
CA CYS A 76 -8.72 7.31 -2.26
C CYS A 76 -8.73 5.84 -1.81
N LEU A 77 -9.84 5.35 -1.28
CA LEU A 77 -9.93 3.96 -0.81
C LEU A 77 -9.87 2.95 -1.96
N PRO A 78 -10.74 2.99 -2.99
CA PRO A 78 -10.61 2.06 -4.11
C PRO A 78 -9.29 2.23 -4.87
N ARG A 79 -8.75 3.45 -4.98
CA ARG A 79 -7.44 3.70 -5.60
C ARG A 79 -6.33 2.97 -4.87
N SER A 80 -6.19 3.18 -3.56
CA SER A 80 -5.14 2.56 -2.76
C SER A 80 -5.23 1.03 -2.76
N VAL A 81 -6.44 0.47 -2.68
CA VAL A 81 -6.67 -0.97 -2.77
C VAL A 81 -6.31 -1.50 -4.17
N ALA A 82 -6.70 -0.81 -5.25
CA ALA A 82 -6.37 -1.21 -6.60
C ALA A 82 -4.85 -1.23 -6.84
N ILE A 83 -4.13 -0.22 -6.36
CA ILE A 83 -2.67 -0.16 -6.46
C ILE A 83 -2.03 -1.37 -5.76
N ALA A 84 -2.45 -1.67 -4.53
CA ALA A 84 -1.96 -2.82 -3.78
C ALA A 84 -2.22 -4.14 -4.52
N LEU A 85 -3.41 -4.31 -5.11
CA LEU A 85 -3.75 -5.50 -5.89
C LEU A 85 -2.93 -5.60 -7.19
N VAL A 86 -2.67 -4.49 -7.87
CA VAL A 86 -1.81 -4.45 -9.07
C VAL A 86 -0.39 -4.86 -8.71
N CYS A 87 0.19 -4.31 -7.64
CA CYS A 87 1.50 -4.75 -7.15
C CYS A 87 1.50 -6.24 -6.79
N ARG A 88 0.42 -6.73 -6.14
CA ARG A 88 0.30 -8.15 -5.79
C ARG A 88 0.35 -9.08 -7.00
N MET A 89 -0.21 -8.68 -8.13
CA MET A 89 -0.13 -9.46 -9.38
C MET A 89 1.30 -9.60 -9.92
N SER A 90 2.19 -8.70 -9.54
CA SER A 90 3.63 -8.75 -9.83
C SER A 90 4.45 -9.39 -8.70
N GLY A 91 3.80 -9.95 -7.68
CA GLY A 91 4.44 -10.62 -6.55
C GLY A 91 4.94 -9.68 -5.45
N SER A 92 4.62 -8.39 -5.51
CA SER A 92 5.01 -7.39 -4.51
C SER A 92 3.80 -6.83 -3.77
N TRP A 93 4.05 -6.15 -2.66
CA TRP A 93 3.00 -5.51 -1.87
C TRP A 93 3.53 -4.21 -1.26
N PRO A 94 2.88 -3.06 -1.51
CA PRO A 94 3.18 -1.81 -0.81
C PRO A 94 2.54 -1.83 0.58
N ASP A 95 2.99 -0.97 1.47
CA ASP A 95 2.30 -0.76 2.74
C ASP A 95 0.99 -0.02 2.46
N TRP A 96 -0.12 -0.73 2.64
CA TRP A 96 -1.43 -0.13 2.50
C TRP A 96 -1.86 0.50 3.82
N CYS A 97 -2.22 1.79 3.78
CA CYS A 97 -2.55 2.59 4.94
C CYS A 97 -3.97 3.16 4.82
N ALA A 98 -4.68 3.17 5.93
CA ALA A 98 -5.92 3.91 6.09
C ALA A 98 -5.91 4.67 7.42
N GLY A 99 -6.34 5.91 7.40
CA GLY A 99 -6.29 6.77 8.57
C GLY A 99 -6.95 8.10 8.33
N VAL A 100 -6.33 9.16 8.81
CA VAL A 100 -6.86 10.51 8.75
C VAL A 100 -5.81 11.50 8.27
N ARG A 101 -6.26 12.54 7.58
CA ARG A 101 -5.45 13.74 7.36
C ARG A 101 -5.48 14.60 8.62
N THR A 102 -4.30 15.02 9.06
CA THR A 102 -4.14 15.89 10.26
C THR A 102 -4.13 17.35 9.92
N ALA A 103 -3.89 17.70 8.65
CA ALA A 103 -4.06 19.07 8.15
C ALA A 103 -5.51 19.33 7.70
N PRO A 104 -6.05 20.53 7.90
CA PRO A 104 -7.39 20.89 7.43
C PRO A 104 -7.53 20.80 5.90
N PRO A 105 -8.68 20.33 5.40
CA PRO A 105 -9.82 19.77 6.13
C PRO A 105 -9.54 18.35 6.61
N PHE A 106 -9.75 18.11 7.91
CA PHE A 106 -9.61 16.78 8.50
C PHE A 106 -10.57 15.80 7.82
N SER A 107 -10.04 14.71 7.30
CA SER A 107 -10.86 13.74 6.57
C SER A 107 -10.25 12.34 6.64
N PRO A 108 -11.10 11.30 6.59
CA PRO A 108 -10.62 9.94 6.37
C PRO A 108 -9.85 9.86 5.05
N HIS A 109 -8.76 9.13 5.05
CA HIS A 109 -7.92 8.96 3.87
C HIS A 109 -7.33 7.55 3.82
N ALA A 110 -7.11 7.04 2.61
CA ALA A 110 -6.40 5.80 2.38
C ALA A 110 -5.34 6.00 1.29
N TRP A 111 -4.16 5.47 1.53
CA TRP A 111 -2.99 5.65 0.65
C TRP A 111 -2.09 4.42 0.66
N VAL A 112 -1.08 4.43 -0.15
CA VAL A 112 -0.01 3.43 -0.16
C VAL A 112 1.34 4.08 0.08
N GLU A 113 2.21 3.35 0.75
CA GLU A 113 3.60 3.73 0.97
C GLU A 113 4.52 2.63 0.43
N ALA A 114 5.67 3.04 -0.05
CA ALA A 114 6.74 2.16 -0.43
C ALA A 114 8.07 2.80 -0.08
N GLU A 115 9.01 2.02 0.46
CA GLU A 115 10.32 2.50 0.89
C GLU A 115 10.23 3.70 1.86
N GLY A 116 9.22 3.69 2.74
CA GLY A 116 9.00 4.74 3.74
C GLY A 116 8.44 6.05 3.17
N ARG A 117 7.98 6.07 1.92
CA ARG A 117 7.43 7.26 1.26
C ARG A 117 6.02 7.01 0.76
N THR A 118 5.14 8.01 0.90
CA THR A 118 3.81 8.01 0.28
C THR A 118 3.94 8.07 -1.25
N VAL A 119 3.06 7.34 -1.94
CA VAL A 119 3.09 7.27 -3.41
C VAL A 119 1.85 7.94 -3.99
N GLY A 120 2.09 8.89 -4.90
CA GLY A 120 1.02 9.57 -5.64
C GLY A 120 0.18 10.54 -4.80
N GLU A 121 0.58 10.85 -3.58
CA GLU A 121 -0.11 11.80 -2.71
C GLU A 121 0.52 13.19 -2.85
N GLN A 122 -0.36 14.21 -2.87
CA GLN A 122 0.07 15.62 -2.82
C GLN A 122 0.32 16.10 -1.39
N ALA A 123 -0.21 15.38 -0.39
CA ALA A 123 0.01 15.69 1.01
C ALA A 123 1.38 15.15 1.45
N GLU A 124 2.08 15.93 2.27
CA GLU A 124 3.29 15.44 2.92
C GLU A 124 2.95 14.28 3.86
N SER A 125 3.85 13.32 4.00
CA SER A 125 3.66 12.16 4.89
C SER A 125 3.40 12.60 6.34
N ALA A 126 3.88 13.77 6.73
CA ALA A 126 3.65 14.36 8.06
C ALA A 126 2.17 14.69 8.33
N ASP A 127 1.39 14.94 7.28
CA ASP A 127 -0.04 15.28 7.38
C ASP A 127 -0.96 14.06 7.38
N LEU A 128 -0.39 12.86 7.32
CA LEU A 128 -1.13 11.60 7.28
C LEU A 128 -0.88 10.80 8.55
N ARG A 129 -1.94 10.45 9.27
CA ARG A 129 -1.86 9.60 10.45
C ARG A 129 -2.50 8.24 10.17
N PRO A 130 -1.73 7.17 10.01
CA PRO A 130 -2.29 5.86 9.80
C PRO A 130 -2.95 5.33 11.10
N LEU A 131 -4.16 4.82 10.96
CA LEU A 131 -4.90 4.10 12.01
C LEU A 131 -4.88 2.60 11.74
N MET A 132 -4.65 2.23 10.49
CA MET A 132 -4.62 0.84 10.03
C MET A 132 -3.56 0.71 8.93
N VAL A 133 -2.68 -0.26 9.10
CA VAL A 133 -1.63 -0.58 8.12
C VAL A 133 -1.69 -2.05 7.77
N VAL A 134 -1.51 -2.39 6.50
CA VAL A 134 -1.33 -3.77 6.02
C VAL A 134 -0.01 -3.84 5.27
N THR A 135 0.95 -4.51 5.86
CA THR A 135 2.31 -4.69 5.35
C THR A 135 2.63 -6.18 5.14
N VAL A 136 3.65 -6.50 4.37
CA VAL A 136 4.13 -7.87 4.20
C VAL A 136 4.68 -8.49 5.49
N ARG A 137 5.03 -7.69 6.48
CA ARG A 137 5.59 -8.15 7.77
C ARG A 137 4.56 -8.69 8.76
N GLU A 138 3.26 -8.52 8.53
CA GLU A 138 2.20 -9.05 9.42
C GLU A 138 2.09 -10.59 9.41
N GLY A 139 2.96 -11.30 8.71
CA GLY A 139 3.03 -12.78 8.70
C GLY A 139 4.03 -13.37 9.70
N VAL A 140 4.82 -12.56 10.41
CA VAL A 140 5.75 -13.03 11.44
C VAL A 140 5.10 -12.81 12.81
N PRO A 141 4.78 -13.88 13.59
CA PRO A 141 4.38 -13.72 14.99
C PRO A 141 5.54 -13.05 15.72
N GLY A 142 5.27 -11.86 16.31
CA GLY A 142 6.29 -11.07 16.98
C GLY A 142 7.04 -11.88 18.02
N GLU A 143 8.34 -11.89 17.95
CA GLU A 143 9.19 -12.09 19.10
C GLU A 143 8.87 -10.98 20.10
N ARG A 144 8.05 -11.31 21.06
CA ARG A 144 7.98 -10.56 22.31
C ARG A 144 9.29 -10.84 23.01
N GLY A 145 10.21 -9.87 22.98
CA GLY A 145 11.36 -9.87 23.83
C GLY A 145 10.92 -10.01 25.28
N GLY A 146 11.12 -11.18 25.85
CA GLY A 146 11.04 -11.40 27.27
C GLY A 146 12.20 -10.65 27.90
N GLY A 147 11.90 -9.56 28.57
CA GLY A 147 12.80 -8.97 29.52
C GLY A 147 12.84 -9.90 30.73
N ASP A 148 13.89 -10.67 30.85
CA ASP A 148 14.23 -11.36 32.08
C ASP A 148 14.75 -10.34 33.04
N ASP A 149 13.89 -9.88 33.92
CA ASP A 149 14.28 -9.19 35.17
C ASP A 149 14.79 -10.27 36.15
N ASP A 150 16.07 -10.51 36.09
CA ASP A 150 16.73 -11.28 37.12
C ASP A 150 17.10 -10.34 38.30
N GLY A 151 16.14 -10.23 39.23
CA GLY A 151 16.30 -9.58 40.49
C GLY A 151 17.17 -10.44 41.43
N GLY A 152 18.49 -10.23 41.39
CA GLY A 152 19.40 -10.81 42.39
C GLY A 152 19.12 -10.26 43.78
N GLU A 153 18.41 -11.01 44.55
CA GLU A 153 18.30 -10.92 46.01
C GLU A 153 19.62 -11.32 46.64
N GLN A 154 20.27 -10.42 47.34
CA GLN A 154 21.33 -10.77 48.24
C GLN A 154 20.96 -10.37 49.66
N ALA A 155 20.62 -11.40 50.45
CA ALA A 155 20.51 -11.35 51.87
C ALA A 155 21.91 -11.46 52.52
N SER A 156 22.18 -10.61 53.52
CA SER A 156 22.96 -10.90 54.69
C SER A 156 22.66 -9.92 55.78
#